data_f37f424b15f8694a8fa986a3a9c13c07
#
_entry.id   f37f424b15f8694a8fa986a3a9c13c07
#
_cell.length_a   1.000
_cell.length_b   1.000
_cell.length_c   1.000
_cell.angle_alpha   90.00
_cell.angle_beta   90.00
_cell.angle_gamma   90.00
#
_symmetry.space_group_name_H-M   'P 1'
#
loop_
_entity.id
_entity.type
_entity.pdbx_description
1 polymer ?
#
loop_
_entity_poly.entity_id
_entity_poly.type
_entity_poly.pdbx_seq_one_letter_code
_entity_poly.pdbx_strand_id
1 'polypeptide(L)'
;LNIGPVKQIMDQMGISEDEMNDVAEQMNQMMENPDGIEGFQPGGALPLSFLQGMFPEKSDDTEDGSDGSEPEDTSNDSDNTKGKKRKGTKNKKRKYLNLYCTDLTERAREGKLDRIIGRDKEIYRTIQILCRRTKNNPCLIGEPGVGKTAIAEGLALKIAAGDVPAKIADKEIHLLDLTALVAGTQFRGQFESRIKGLIEEVKNEGNIILFIDEVHNLVGTGDSEGTMNAANILKPALSRGEIQVIGATTFNEYRNNIEKDAALERRFQPVKVEEPSINDTYDMLLGIKKYYEDYHKVKISDDLVYRAVTLSERYITDRFLPDKAIDLLDEACTCANLRNKAISDYELFLKKRDELKSEEEELTSKAETTTEDAERDKVYKDLATVKTELLSYDGKEDELKEKASHNDVKEEDLAKVINLWTGIPVTKVMEGDIKRLAGLEDRLKAHLIGQDEAVDLVVAAIKRNRVQLSVQRRPASFIFVGPTGVGK
;
A
#
# COMPACT_ATOMS: atom_id res chain seq x y z
N LEU A 1 37.23 -14.34 -33.99
CA LEU A 1 36.17 -14.10 -32.99
C LEU A 1 36.51 -14.84 -31.69
N ASN A 2 36.67 -14.10 -30.62
CA ASN A 2 37.12 -14.61 -29.31
C ASN A 2 35.90 -15.28 -28.60
N ILE A 3 35.80 -16.60 -28.68
CA ILE A 3 34.65 -17.42 -28.28
C ILE A 3 34.67 -17.78 -26.76
N GLY A 4 35.65 -17.30 -26.01
CA GLY A 4 35.88 -17.68 -24.61
C GLY A 4 34.74 -17.39 -23.63
N PRO A 5 34.10 -16.23 -23.59
CA PRO A 5 33.05 -15.92 -22.62
C PRO A 5 31.71 -16.60 -22.94
N VAL A 6 31.42 -16.85 -24.23
CA VAL A 6 30.16 -17.48 -24.65
C VAL A 6 30.15 -18.97 -24.34
N LYS A 7 31.31 -19.62 -24.49
CA LYS A 7 31.47 -21.06 -24.17
C LYS A 7 31.26 -21.34 -22.68
N GLN A 8 31.71 -20.47 -21.77
CA GLN A 8 31.51 -20.61 -20.31
C GLN A 8 30.04 -20.46 -19.88
N ILE A 9 29.28 -19.60 -20.57
CA ILE A 9 27.86 -19.39 -20.26
C ILE A 9 27.02 -20.59 -20.78
N MET A 10 27.39 -21.16 -21.90
CA MET A 10 26.70 -22.32 -22.49
C MET A 10 27.00 -23.63 -21.73
N ASP A 11 28.24 -23.85 -21.26
CA ASP A 11 28.59 -24.95 -20.39
C ASP A 11 27.82 -24.92 -19.05
N GLN A 12 27.50 -23.74 -18.53
CA GLN A 12 26.64 -23.58 -17.34
C GLN A 12 25.16 -23.88 -17.61
N MET A 13 24.72 -23.79 -18.86
CA MET A 13 23.33 -24.09 -19.26
C MET A 13 23.14 -25.52 -19.75
N GLY A 14 24.19 -26.36 -19.80
CA GLY A 14 24.11 -27.79 -20.12
C GLY A 14 23.84 -28.09 -21.59
N ILE A 15 24.23 -27.23 -22.52
CA ILE A 15 24.02 -27.37 -23.98
C ILE A 15 25.17 -28.18 -24.59
N SER A 16 24.84 -29.21 -25.39
CA SER A 16 25.83 -30.08 -26.01
C SER A 16 26.58 -29.41 -27.18
N GLU A 17 27.81 -29.89 -27.50
CA GLU A 17 28.62 -29.38 -28.61
C GLU A 17 27.94 -29.53 -29.98
N ASP A 18 27.09 -30.55 -30.17
CA ASP A 18 26.35 -30.77 -31.41
C ASP A 18 25.24 -29.73 -31.60
N GLU A 19 24.53 -29.38 -30.54
CA GLU A 19 23.52 -28.30 -30.55
C GLU A 19 24.16 -26.90 -30.79
N MET A 20 25.42 -26.73 -30.38
CA MET A 20 26.19 -25.50 -30.62
C MET A 20 26.58 -25.34 -32.10
N ASN A 21 26.88 -26.44 -32.79
CA ASN A 21 27.20 -26.41 -34.20
C ASN A 21 25.97 -26.10 -35.06
N ASP A 22 24.80 -26.67 -34.73
CA ASP A 22 23.52 -26.38 -35.41
C ASP A 22 23.12 -24.89 -35.27
N VAL A 23 23.28 -24.28 -34.08
CA VAL A 23 23.02 -22.88 -33.86
C VAL A 23 24.02 -21.99 -34.66
N ALA A 24 25.28 -22.38 -34.73
CA ALA A 24 26.30 -21.67 -35.51
C ALA A 24 26.05 -21.75 -37.02
N GLU A 25 25.58 -22.89 -37.52
CA GLU A 25 25.18 -23.02 -38.94
C GLU A 25 23.94 -22.20 -39.28
N GLN A 26 22.94 -22.14 -38.42
CA GLN A 26 21.75 -21.32 -38.57
C GLN A 26 22.10 -19.82 -38.54
N MET A 27 22.99 -19.41 -37.63
CA MET A 27 23.49 -18.01 -37.62
C MET A 27 24.27 -17.63 -38.89
N ASN A 28 25.08 -18.54 -39.44
CA ASN A 28 25.79 -18.28 -40.71
C ASN A 28 24.83 -18.19 -41.90
N GLN A 29 23.81 -19.03 -41.95
CA GLN A 29 22.77 -18.96 -43.02
C GLN A 29 21.96 -17.67 -42.94
N MET A 30 21.72 -17.14 -41.73
CA MET A 30 21.05 -15.82 -41.53
C MET A 30 21.95 -14.64 -41.93
N MET A 31 23.25 -14.75 -41.73
CA MET A 31 24.18 -13.69 -42.17
C MET A 31 24.37 -13.60 -43.70
N GLU A 32 24.13 -14.70 -44.40
CA GLU A 32 24.23 -14.74 -45.86
C GLU A 32 22.99 -14.20 -46.59
N ASN A 33 21.82 -14.08 -45.90
CA ASN A 33 20.59 -13.52 -46.50
C ASN A 33 19.93 -12.47 -45.54
N PRO A 34 20.38 -11.20 -45.60
CA PRO A 34 19.88 -10.15 -44.67
C PRO A 34 18.49 -9.59 -45.01
N ASP A 35 17.90 -9.90 -46.15
CA ASP A 35 16.66 -9.25 -46.64
C ASP A 35 15.34 -9.83 -46.04
N GLY A 36 15.42 -10.74 -45.08
CA GLY A 36 14.24 -11.43 -44.50
C GLY A 36 13.77 -10.98 -43.12
N ILE A 37 14.44 -10.02 -42.46
CA ILE A 37 14.08 -9.62 -41.08
C ILE A 37 13.93 -8.11 -40.98
N GLU A 38 12.69 -7.63 -40.89
CA GLU A 38 12.39 -6.23 -40.57
C GLU A 38 12.92 -5.90 -39.15
N GLY A 39 13.92 -5.03 -39.05
CA GLY A 39 14.42 -4.49 -37.78
C GLY A 39 15.87 -4.81 -37.41
N PHE A 40 16.69 -5.38 -38.29
CA PHE A 40 18.10 -5.66 -38.00
C PHE A 40 19.01 -4.47 -38.39
N GLN A 41 19.63 -3.83 -37.39
CA GLN A 41 20.72 -2.88 -37.59
C GLN A 41 22.08 -3.57 -37.36
N PRO A 42 23.05 -3.50 -38.26
CA PRO A 42 24.37 -4.09 -38.09
C PRO A 42 25.13 -3.40 -36.95
N GLY A 43 25.35 -4.13 -35.82
CA GLY A 43 26.12 -3.68 -34.66
C GLY A 43 25.39 -3.66 -33.33
N GLY A 44 24.12 -4.08 -33.25
CA GLY A 44 23.35 -4.18 -32.03
C GLY A 44 23.37 -5.60 -31.44
N ALA A 45 23.28 -5.71 -30.08
CA ALA A 45 23.14 -7.00 -29.37
C ALA A 45 21.79 -7.66 -29.74
N LEU A 46 21.79 -8.96 -29.95
CA LEU A 46 20.59 -9.77 -30.24
C LEU A 46 19.56 -9.68 -29.09
N PRO A 47 18.26 -9.47 -29.35
CA PRO A 47 17.24 -9.44 -28.32
C PRO A 47 17.11 -10.82 -27.62
N LEU A 48 16.97 -10.79 -26.29
CA LEU A 48 16.82 -11.99 -25.46
C LEU A 48 15.61 -12.86 -25.86
N SER A 49 14.59 -12.27 -26.47
CA SER A 49 13.40 -12.95 -26.99
C SER A 49 13.70 -13.85 -28.19
N PHE A 50 14.79 -13.61 -28.91
CA PHE A 50 15.24 -14.42 -30.02
C PHE A 50 15.88 -15.75 -29.53
N LEU A 51 16.61 -15.69 -28.41
CA LEU A 51 17.20 -16.86 -27.76
C LEU A 51 16.15 -17.77 -27.13
N GLN A 52 15.03 -17.21 -26.65
CA GLN A 52 13.93 -17.97 -26.02
C GLN A 52 13.07 -18.75 -27.03
N GLY A 53 13.06 -18.36 -28.29
CA GLY A 53 12.37 -19.06 -29.40
C GLY A 53 13.16 -20.23 -29.98
N MET A 54 14.46 -20.34 -29.70
CA MET A 54 15.35 -21.37 -30.28
C MET A 54 15.44 -22.67 -29.46
N PHE A 55 14.92 -22.70 -28.23
CA PHE A 55 14.93 -23.87 -27.36
C PHE A 55 13.50 -24.27 -27.00
N PRO A 56 12.90 -25.28 -27.64
CA PRO A 56 11.63 -25.86 -27.21
C PRO A 56 11.83 -26.65 -25.92
N GLU A 57 11.06 -26.33 -24.87
CA GLU A 57 10.96 -27.15 -23.66
C GLU A 57 10.59 -28.59 -24.02
N LYS A 58 11.42 -29.55 -23.65
CA LYS A 58 11.11 -30.96 -23.72
C LYS A 58 9.95 -31.28 -22.78
N SER A 59 8.79 -31.56 -23.32
CA SER A 59 7.71 -32.28 -22.65
C SER A 59 8.02 -33.77 -22.65
N ASP A 60 8.11 -34.38 -21.48
CA ASP A 60 8.10 -35.85 -21.31
C ASP A 60 6.72 -36.38 -21.68
N ASP A 61 6.61 -36.95 -22.89
CA ASP A 61 5.50 -37.77 -23.31
C ASP A 61 5.89 -39.27 -23.15
N THR A 62 5.19 -39.94 -22.26
CA THR A 62 5.06 -41.42 -22.36
C THR A 62 3.73 -41.72 -22.99
N GLU A 63 3.84 -42.28 -24.18
CA GLU A 63 2.76 -42.92 -24.96
C GLU A 63 2.13 -44.09 -24.20
N ASP A 64 0.81 -44.26 -24.24
CA ASP A 64 0.25 -45.54 -24.67
C ASP A 64 -1.16 -45.38 -25.26
N GLY A 65 -1.43 -46.18 -26.25
CA GLY A 65 -2.33 -45.96 -27.35
C GLY A 65 -3.75 -46.52 -27.25
N SER A 66 -4.41 -46.27 -28.34
CA SER A 66 -5.54 -46.98 -29.02
C SER A 66 -6.99 -46.71 -28.59
N ASP A 67 -7.65 -46.12 -29.52
CA ASP A 67 -8.80 -46.60 -30.31
C ASP A 67 -10.24 -46.58 -29.74
N GLY A 68 -11.10 -45.87 -30.45
CA GLY A 68 -12.39 -46.41 -30.89
C GLY A 68 -13.68 -45.99 -30.15
N SER A 69 -14.46 -45.16 -30.84
CA SER A 69 -15.94 -45.24 -30.97
C SER A 69 -16.87 -44.80 -29.82
N GLU A 70 -17.69 -43.82 -30.16
CA GLU A 70 -19.06 -43.60 -29.64
C GLU A 70 -19.98 -44.79 -30.01
N PRO A 71 -21.18 -45.05 -29.45
CA PRO A 71 -22.24 -44.09 -29.08
C PRO A 71 -23.18 -44.49 -27.90
N GLU A 72 -24.04 -43.49 -27.57
CA GLU A 72 -25.46 -43.56 -27.10
C GLU A 72 -25.91 -44.22 -25.78
N ASP A 73 -26.64 -43.35 -25.05
CA ASP A 73 -27.88 -43.54 -24.28
C ASP A 73 -28.11 -44.75 -23.36
N THR A 74 -28.43 -44.47 -22.13
CA THR A 74 -29.75 -44.65 -21.47
C THR A 74 -29.70 -44.53 -19.96
N SER A 75 -30.69 -43.82 -19.46
CA SER A 75 -31.24 -43.71 -18.10
C SER A 75 -31.06 -44.91 -17.14
N ASN A 76 -30.80 -44.66 -15.84
CA ASN A 76 -31.76 -44.87 -14.74
C ASN A 76 -31.14 -44.63 -13.35
N ASP A 77 -31.89 -43.90 -12.59
CA ASP A 77 -32.18 -43.89 -11.13
C ASP A 77 -31.43 -44.85 -10.19
N SER A 78 -30.88 -44.27 -9.12
CA SER A 78 -31.29 -44.51 -7.73
C SER A 78 -30.25 -44.02 -6.72
N ASP A 79 -30.74 -43.18 -5.86
CA ASP A 79 -30.42 -42.92 -4.44
C ASP A 79 -29.20 -43.63 -3.82
N ASN A 80 -28.23 -42.83 -3.33
CA ASN A 80 -27.71 -43.07 -1.98
C ASN A 80 -26.84 -41.89 -1.44
N THR A 81 -27.32 -41.29 -0.37
CA THR A 81 -26.66 -40.36 0.54
C THR A 81 -25.34 -40.87 1.09
N LYS A 82 -24.24 -40.16 0.84
CA LYS A 82 -23.08 -40.10 1.76
C LYS A 82 -22.26 -38.84 1.52
N GLY A 83 -22.11 -38.05 2.57
CA GLY A 83 -21.38 -36.80 2.58
C GLY A 83 -19.96 -36.92 2.00
N LYS A 84 -19.71 -36.23 0.90
CA LYS A 84 -18.39 -36.02 0.33
C LYS A 84 -17.81 -34.71 0.87
N LYS A 85 -16.81 -34.84 1.75
CA LYS A 85 -15.85 -33.76 2.01
C LYS A 85 -15.40 -33.19 0.67
N ARG A 86 -15.64 -31.91 0.45
CA ARG A 86 -15.09 -31.16 -0.69
C ARG A 86 -13.55 -31.22 -0.59
N LYS A 87 -12.94 -32.06 -1.41
CA LYS A 87 -11.50 -31.98 -1.71
C LYS A 87 -11.25 -30.70 -2.47
N GLY A 88 -10.25 -29.94 -2.03
CA GLY A 88 -9.82 -28.70 -2.63
C GLY A 88 -9.68 -28.81 -4.15
N THR A 89 -10.34 -27.92 -4.83
CA THR A 89 -10.25 -27.73 -6.28
C THR A 89 -8.82 -27.30 -6.60
N LYS A 90 -8.18 -28.03 -7.52
CA LYS A 90 -6.84 -27.74 -8.04
C LYS A 90 -6.75 -26.25 -8.40
N ASN A 91 -5.77 -25.54 -7.85
CA ASN A 91 -5.36 -24.19 -8.25
C ASN A 91 -5.17 -24.17 -9.79
N LYS A 92 -6.17 -23.73 -10.52
CA LYS A 92 -5.94 -23.14 -11.83
C LYS A 92 -4.99 -21.97 -11.57
N LYS A 93 -3.84 -21.94 -12.23
CA LYS A 93 -2.83 -20.89 -12.06
C LYS A 93 -3.52 -19.53 -12.31
N ARG A 94 -3.79 -18.76 -11.26
CA ARG A 94 -4.26 -17.37 -11.29
C ARG A 94 -3.08 -16.48 -11.70
N LYS A 95 -2.71 -16.54 -12.99
CA LYS A 95 -1.48 -15.90 -13.49
C LYS A 95 -1.56 -14.38 -13.42
N TYR A 96 -2.65 -13.80 -13.94
CA TYR A 96 -2.80 -12.35 -14.01
C TYR A 96 -3.19 -11.76 -12.66
N LEU A 97 -4.06 -12.42 -11.91
CA LEU A 97 -4.42 -12.00 -10.55
C LEU A 97 -3.20 -11.94 -9.62
N ASN A 98 -2.36 -12.98 -9.62
CA ASN A 98 -1.18 -13.00 -8.75
C ASN A 98 -0.09 -12.01 -9.17
N LEU A 99 -0.05 -11.61 -10.46
CA LEU A 99 0.95 -10.66 -10.96
C LEU A 99 0.54 -9.20 -10.77
N TYR A 100 -0.78 -8.90 -10.84
CA TYR A 100 -1.28 -7.53 -10.92
C TYR A 100 -2.26 -7.17 -9.81
N CYS A 101 -2.59 -8.10 -8.93
CA CYS A 101 -3.53 -7.84 -7.83
C CYS A 101 -2.99 -8.35 -6.50
N THR A 102 -3.33 -7.63 -5.43
CA THR A 102 -3.10 -8.05 -4.05
C THR A 102 -4.41 -8.57 -3.47
N ASP A 103 -4.44 -9.80 -2.97
CA ASP A 103 -5.62 -10.37 -2.30
C ASP A 103 -5.75 -9.79 -0.88
N LEU A 104 -6.71 -8.87 -0.71
CA LEU A 104 -7.00 -8.26 0.59
C LEU A 104 -7.69 -9.25 1.53
N THR A 105 -8.48 -10.19 1.00
CA THR A 105 -9.20 -11.17 1.82
C THR A 105 -8.26 -12.24 2.39
N GLU A 106 -7.25 -12.65 1.62
CA GLU A 106 -6.19 -13.52 2.13
C GLU A 106 -5.35 -12.82 3.19
N ARG A 107 -4.94 -11.57 2.94
CA ARG A 107 -4.22 -10.74 3.93
C ARG A 107 -5.03 -10.54 5.22
N ALA A 108 -6.36 -10.39 5.10
CA ALA A 108 -7.26 -10.31 6.25
C ALA A 108 -7.27 -11.61 7.06
N ARG A 109 -7.30 -12.78 6.40
CA ARG A 109 -7.24 -14.10 7.05
C ARG A 109 -5.91 -14.36 7.74
N GLU A 110 -4.83 -13.84 7.18
CA GLU A 110 -3.48 -13.92 7.75
C GLU A 110 -3.23 -12.92 8.88
N GLY A 111 -4.20 -12.03 9.18
CA GLY A 111 -4.05 -10.99 10.20
C GLY A 111 -3.06 -9.87 9.82
N LYS A 112 -2.80 -9.68 8.53
CA LYS A 112 -1.88 -8.66 8.00
C LYS A 112 -2.56 -7.32 7.70
N LEU A 113 -3.86 -7.20 7.94
CA LEU A 113 -4.60 -5.95 7.79
C LEU A 113 -4.92 -5.36 9.15
N ASP A 114 -4.79 -4.05 9.26
CA ASP A 114 -5.11 -3.31 10.46
C ASP A 114 -6.62 -3.25 10.68
N ARG A 115 -7.01 -3.10 11.94
CA ARG A 115 -8.42 -2.94 12.29
C ARG A 115 -8.95 -1.60 11.79
N ILE A 116 -10.04 -1.62 11.03
CA ILE A 116 -10.71 -0.42 10.53
C ILE A 116 -11.76 0.05 11.53
N ILE A 117 -11.73 1.32 11.89
CA ILE A 117 -12.60 1.96 12.88
C ILE A 117 -13.32 3.14 12.24
N GLY A 118 -14.59 3.34 12.61
CA GLY A 118 -15.37 4.54 12.23
C GLY A 118 -15.88 4.58 10.79
N ARG A 119 -15.79 3.47 10.04
CA ARG A 119 -16.27 3.36 8.65
C ARG A 119 -17.39 2.34 8.45
N ASP A 120 -18.09 1.96 9.50
CA ASP A 120 -19.12 0.93 9.44
C ASP A 120 -20.29 1.32 8.54
N LYS A 121 -20.68 2.60 8.45
CA LYS A 121 -21.76 3.08 7.60
C LYS A 121 -21.42 2.91 6.12
N GLU A 122 -20.22 3.30 5.72
CA GLU A 122 -19.73 3.20 4.35
C GLU A 122 -19.51 1.74 3.94
N ILE A 123 -18.95 0.93 4.83
CA ILE A 123 -18.78 -0.52 4.61
C ILE A 123 -20.17 -1.18 4.46
N TYR A 124 -21.11 -0.90 5.34
CA TYR A 124 -22.47 -1.43 5.25
C TYR A 124 -23.16 -1.02 3.95
N ARG A 125 -23.01 0.26 3.55
CA ARG A 125 -23.56 0.75 2.29
C ARG A 125 -22.93 0.05 1.08
N THR A 126 -21.63 -0.20 1.11
CA THR A 126 -20.88 -0.95 0.10
C THR A 126 -21.42 -2.38 -0.02
N ILE A 127 -21.61 -3.06 1.11
CA ILE A 127 -22.23 -4.40 1.17
C ILE A 127 -23.63 -4.41 0.55
N GLN A 128 -24.47 -3.43 0.92
CA GLN A 128 -25.82 -3.31 0.33
C GLN A 128 -25.78 -3.20 -1.19
N ILE A 129 -24.87 -2.40 -1.73
CA ILE A 129 -24.75 -2.18 -3.18
C ILE A 129 -24.25 -3.46 -3.86
N LEU A 130 -23.23 -4.13 -3.33
CA LEU A 130 -22.71 -5.38 -3.86
C LEU A 130 -23.77 -6.49 -3.92
N CYS A 131 -24.71 -6.48 -2.99
CA CYS A 131 -25.84 -7.42 -2.95
C CYS A 131 -26.98 -7.09 -3.92
N ARG A 132 -26.97 -5.96 -4.62
CA ARG A 132 -28.03 -5.58 -5.57
C ARG A 132 -28.02 -6.47 -6.81
N ARG A 133 -29.14 -6.46 -7.54
CA ARG A 133 -29.27 -7.14 -8.85
C ARG A 133 -28.64 -6.31 -9.99
N THR A 134 -28.81 -4.99 -9.92
CA THR A 134 -28.31 -4.04 -10.90
C THR A 134 -27.66 -2.87 -10.17
N LYS A 135 -26.76 -2.12 -10.81
CA LYS A 135 -25.93 -1.08 -10.18
C LYS A 135 -25.23 -1.61 -8.94
N ASN A 136 -24.62 -2.78 -9.09
CA ASN A 136 -23.99 -3.54 -8.01
C ASN A 136 -22.47 -3.29 -7.86
N ASN A 137 -21.95 -2.24 -8.50
CA ASN A 137 -20.59 -1.78 -8.35
C ASN A 137 -20.57 -0.49 -7.53
N PRO A 138 -20.16 -0.53 -6.26
CA PRO A 138 -19.98 0.69 -5.46
C PRO A 138 -18.81 1.51 -5.98
N CYS A 139 -18.96 2.84 -5.99
CA CYS A 139 -17.88 3.77 -6.23
C CYS A 139 -17.71 4.65 -5.00
N LEU A 140 -16.60 4.49 -4.29
CA LEU A 140 -16.24 5.28 -3.11
C LEU A 140 -15.76 6.65 -3.58
N ILE A 141 -16.47 7.69 -3.21
CA ILE A 141 -16.21 9.06 -3.67
C ILE A 141 -15.86 9.92 -2.48
N GLY A 142 -14.67 10.51 -2.48
CA GLY A 142 -14.19 11.38 -1.41
C GLY A 142 -12.84 11.98 -1.73
N GLU A 143 -12.43 12.95 -0.96
CA GLU A 143 -11.15 13.61 -1.10
C GLU A 143 -9.97 12.64 -0.87
N PRO A 144 -8.76 12.94 -1.34
CA PRO A 144 -7.57 12.13 -1.04
C PRO A 144 -7.35 12.06 0.48
N GLY A 145 -6.89 10.91 0.98
CA GLY A 145 -6.56 10.75 2.40
C GLY A 145 -7.75 10.54 3.36
N VAL A 146 -9.02 10.52 2.87
CA VAL A 146 -10.17 10.25 3.75
C VAL A 146 -10.36 8.76 4.10
N GLY A 147 -9.52 7.86 3.62
CA GLY A 147 -9.58 6.44 3.93
C GLY A 147 -10.50 5.61 3.03
N LYS A 148 -10.56 5.88 1.73
CA LYS A 148 -11.33 5.08 0.76
C LYS A 148 -10.85 3.63 0.67
N THR A 149 -9.54 3.44 0.64
CA THR A 149 -8.91 2.11 0.59
C THR A 149 -9.18 1.30 1.86
N ALA A 150 -9.18 1.96 3.03
CA ALA A 150 -9.53 1.35 4.31
C ALA A 150 -10.95 0.73 4.32
N ILE A 151 -11.91 1.30 3.58
CA ILE A 151 -13.25 0.73 3.46
C ILE A 151 -13.23 -0.63 2.74
N ALA A 152 -12.39 -0.78 1.71
CA ALA A 152 -12.21 -2.06 1.00
C ALA A 152 -11.51 -3.10 1.89
N GLU A 153 -10.51 -2.69 2.65
CA GLU A 153 -9.83 -3.52 3.65
C GLU A 153 -10.78 -3.94 4.77
N GLY A 154 -11.60 -3.01 5.30
CA GLY A 154 -12.62 -3.30 6.29
C GLY A 154 -13.69 -4.29 5.79
N LEU A 155 -14.06 -4.19 4.51
CA LEU A 155 -14.94 -5.17 3.89
C LEU A 155 -14.26 -6.54 3.76
N ALA A 156 -12.98 -6.59 3.42
CA ALA A 156 -12.19 -7.83 3.37
C ALA A 156 -12.11 -8.49 4.75
N LEU A 157 -11.89 -7.70 5.82
CA LEU A 157 -11.91 -8.18 7.21
C LEU A 157 -13.28 -8.78 7.59
N LYS A 158 -14.39 -8.13 7.22
CA LYS A 158 -15.74 -8.64 7.47
C LYS A 158 -16.04 -9.93 6.69
N ILE A 159 -15.57 -10.04 5.45
CA ILE A 159 -15.68 -11.28 4.65
C ILE A 159 -14.86 -12.41 5.31
N ALA A 160 -13.63 -12.13 5.70
CA ALA A 160 -12.75 -13.11 6.36
C ALA A 160 -13.33 -13.59 7.70
N ALA A 161 -13.99 -12.70 8.47
CA ALA A 161 -14.68 -13.00 9.71
C ALA A 161 -16.05 -13.71 9.52
N GLY A 162 -16.59 -13.75 8.29
CA GLY A 162 -17.92 -14.28 8.00
C GLY A 162 -19.07 -13.35 8.42
N ASP A 163 -18.79 -12.08 8.74
CA ASP A 163 -19.78 -11.05 9.15
C ASP A 163 -20.35 -10.32 7.92
N VAL A 164 -20.84 -11.08 6.97
CA VAL A 164 -21.43 -10.57 5.72
C VAL A 164 -22.56 -11.45 5.24
N PRO A 165 -23.52 -10.92 4.44
CA PRO A 165 -24.58 -11.73 3.84
C PRO A 165 -24.04 -12.89 2.99
N ALA A 166 -24.75 -14.03 2.98
CA ALA A 166 -24.36 -15.24 2.25
C ALA A 166 -24.01 -15.01 0.77
N LYS A 167 -24.59 -13.98 0.14
CA LYS A 167 -24.34 -13.63 -1.27
C LYS A 167 -22.88 -13.22 -1.55
N ILE A 168 -22.19 -12.66 -0.55
CA ILE A 168 -20.81 -12.19 -0.67
C ILE A 168 -19.84 -12.91 0.27
N ALA A 169 -20.31 -13.90 1.01
CA ALA A 169 -19.48 -14.64 1.99
C ALA A 169 -18.33 -15.42 1.33
N ASP A 170 -18.54 -15.90 0.10
CA ASP A 170 -17.53 -16.65 -0.66
C ASP A 170 -16.70 -15.73 -1.59
N LYS A 171 -16.88 -14.41 -1.51
CA LYS A 171 -16.16 -13.48 -2.38
C LYS A 171 -14.78 -13.18 -1.85
N GLU A 172 -13.88 -12.87 -2.78
CA GLU A 172 -12.51 -12.42 -2.54
C GLU A 172 -12.35 -11.00 -3.09
N ILE A 173 -11.69 -10.12 -2.33
CA ILE A 173 -11.43 -8.74 -2.76
C ILE A 173 -9.96 -8.65 -3.18
N HIS A 174 -9.74 -8.29 -4.43
CA HIS A 174 -8.42 -8.11 -5.00
C HIS A 174 -8.17 -6.64 -5.36
N LEU A 175 -7.16 -6.04 -4.74
CA LEU A 175 -6.68 -4.69 -5.05
C LEU A 175 -5.87 -4.75 -6.35
N LEU A 176 -6.33 -4.06 -7.38
CA LEU A 176 -5.65 -3.96 -8.66
C LEU A 176 -4.52 -2.93 -8.61
N ASP A 177 -3.29 -3.36 -8.90
CA ASP A 177 -2.14 -2.48 -9.09
C ASP A 177 -2.06 -2.04 -10.55
N LEU A 178 -2.49 -0.80 -10.81
CA LEU A 178 -2.44 -0.20 -12.14
C LEU A 178 -1.00 0.05 -12.61
N THR A 179 -0.10 0.33 -11.69
CA THR A 179 1.30 0.60 -12.00
C THR A 179 1.99 -0.66 -12.51
N ALA A 180 1.78 -1.79 -11.82
CA ALA A 180 2.29 -3.10 -12.26
C ALA A 180 1.72 -3.53 -13.61
N LEU A 181 0.47 -3.18 -13.90
CA LEU A 181 -0.22 -3.52 -15.13
C LEU A 181 0.37 -2.77 -16.36
N VAL A 182 0.81 -1.52 -16.14
CA VAL A 182 1.43 -0.65 -17.17
C VAL A 182 2.94 -0.91 -17.27
N ALA A 183 3.61 -1.28 -16.18
CA ALA A 183 5.05 -1.45 -16.14
C ALA A 183 5.56 -2.41 -17.24
N GLY A 184 6.59 -1.98 -17.97
CA GLY A 184 7.21 -2.78 -19.04
C GLY A 184 6.36 -2.99 -20.30
N THR A 185 5.24 -2.27 -20.46
CA THR A 185 4.47 -2.29 -21.72
C THR A 185 5.03 -1.21 -22.66
N GLN A 186 5.72 -1.63 -23.71
CA GLN A 186 6.21 -0.72 -24.75
C GLN A 186 5.14 -0.44 -25.82
N PHE A 187 4.20 -1.36 -26.00
CA PHE A 187 3.15 -1.28 -27.00
C PHE A 187 1.75 -1.37 -26.38
N ARG A 188 0.81 -0.59 -26.89
CA ARG A 188 -0.60 -0.56 -26.47
C ARG A 188 -1.23 -1.96 -26.41
N GLY A 189 -0.93 -2.84 -27.38
CA GLY A 189 -1.48 -4.19 -27.42
C GLY A 189 -1.07 -5.10 -26.26
N GLN A 190 0.10 -4.86 -25.64
CA GLN A 190 0.56 -5.64 -24.49
C GLN A 190 -0.30 -5.32 -23.25
N PHE A 191 -0.54 -4.04 -23.00
CA PHE A 191 -1.42 -3.58 -21.92
C PHE A 191 -2.85 -4.09 -22.09
N GLU A 192 -3.41 -3.98 -23.31
CA GLU A 192 -4.74 -4.49 -23.63
C GLU A 192 -4.84 -6.00 -23.41
N SER A 193 -3.80 -6.77 -23.79
CA SER A 193 -3.75 -8.21 -23.57
C SER A 193 -3.71 -8.58 -22.08
N ARG A 194 -2.95 -7.84 -21.25
CA ARG A 194 -2.89 -8.06 -19.80
C ARG A 194 -4.24 -7.83 -19.14
N ILE A 195 -4.92 -6.72 -19.47
CA ILE A 195 -6.26 -6.41 -18.94
C ILE A 195 -7.27 -7.46 -19.39
N LYS A 196 -7.26 -7.88 -20.68
CA LYS A 196 -8.16 -8.92 -21.17
C LYS A 196 -7.95 -10.23 -20.42
N GLY A 197 -6.68 -10.65 -20.23
CA GLY A 197 -6.37 -11.85 -19.47
C GLY A 197 -6.84 -11.77 -18.01
N LEU A 198 -6.65 -10.62 -17.35
CA LEU A 198 -7.13 -10.39 -15.99
C LEU A 198 -8.67 -10.50 -15.90
N ILE A 199 -9.39 -9.84 -16.82
CA ILE A 199 -10.85 -9.86 -16.85
C ILE A 199 -11.37 -11.28 -17.09
N GLU A 200 -10.74 -12.05 -17.97
CA GLU A 200 -11.09 -13.44 -18.23
C GLU A 200 -10.85 -14.32 -17.00
N GLU A 201 -9.77 -14.15 -16.26
CA GLU A 201 -9.53 -14.85 -15.00
C GLU A 201 -10.62 -14.51 -13.96
N VAL A 202 -10.90 -13.21 -13.73
CA VAL A 202 -11.95 -12.74 -12.81
C VAL A 202 -13.32 -13.30 -13.18
N LYS A 203 -13.65 -13.32 -14.47
CA LYS A 203 -14.91 -13.86 -14.97
C LYS A 203 -15.02 -15.39 -14.76
N ASN A 204 -13.96 -16.12 -14.99
CA ASN A 204 -13.93 -17.58 -14.86
C ASN A 204 -13.99 -18.02 -13.40
N GLU A 205 -13.37 -17.28 -12.48
CA GLU A 205 -13.44 -17.54 -11.04
C GLU A 205 -14.84 -17.22 -10.48
N GLY A 206 -15.42 -16.09 -10.90
CA GLY A 206 -16.78 -15.69 -10.56
C GLY A 206 -17.00 -15.25 -9.11
N ASN A 207 -16.03 -15.48 -8.22
CA ASN A 207 -16.08 -15.09 -6.80
C ASN A 207 -15.23 -13.86 -6.49
N ILE A 208 -14.59 -13.22 -7.48
CA ILE A 208 -13.68 -12.10 -7.30
C ILE A 208 -14.41 -10.77 -7.41
N ILE A 209 -14.05 -9.85 -6.52
CA ILE A 209 -14.41 -8.43 -6.57
C ILE A 209 -13.10 -7.66 -6.74
N LEU A 210 -12.97 -6.92 -7.83
CA LEU A 210 -11.82 -6.05 -8.04
C LEU A 210 -12.02 -4.74 -7.30
N PHE A 211 -11.08 -4.37 -6.45
CA PHE A 211 -10.96 -3.02 -5.92
C PHE A 211 -9.98 -2.23 -6.77
N ILE A 212 -10.44 -1.11 -7.32
CA ILE A 212 -9.66 -0.25 -8.21
C ILE A 212 -9.58 1.13 -7.58
N ASP A 213 -8.41 1.46 -7.06
CA ASP A 213 -8.17 2.83 -6.61
C ASP A 213 -7.93 3.73 -7.82
N GLU A 214 -8.30 4.99 -7.69
CA GLU A 214 -8.27 5.96 -8.80
C GLU A 214 -8.90 5.41 -10.10
N VAL A 215 -10.09 4.80 -9.96
CA VAL A 215 -10.78 4.13 -11.09
C VAL A 215 -10.97 5.05 -12.32
N HIS A 216 -10.91 6.36 -12.14
CA HIS A 216 -10.97 7.34 -13.22
C HIS A 216 -9.79 7.20 -14.19
N ASN A 217 -8.63 6.73 -13.74
CA ASN A 217 -7.47 6.49 -14.61
C ASN A 217 -7.70 5.37 -15.64
N LEU A 218 -8.58 4.41 -15.30
CA LEU A 218 -8.96 3.33 -16.22
C LEU A 218 -10.13 3.70 -17.13
N VAL A 219 -10.96 4.66 -16.71
CA VAL A 219 -12.26 4.94 -17.30
C VAL A 219 -12.27 6.28 -18.06
N GLY A 220 -11.50 7.25 -17.58
CA GLY A 220 -11.41 8.58 -18.15
C GLY A 220 -10.33 8.68 -19.23
N THR A 221 -10.50 9.62 -20.13
CA THR A 221 -9.59 10.08 -21.17
C THR A 221 -9.76 9.39 -22.52
N GLY A 222 -10.74 9.93 -23.27
CA GLY A 222 -10.93 9.60 -24.68
C GLY A 222 -10.02 10.32 -25.67
N ASP A 223 -9.27 11.36 -25.30
CA ASP A 223 -8.79 12.33 -26.31
C ASP A 223 -7.30 12.70 -26.28
N SER A 224 -6.47 12.08 -25.50
CA SER A 224 -5.02 12.26 -25.65
C SER A 224 -4.41 11.12 -26.46
N GLU A 225 -3.86 11.44 -27.62
CA GLU A 225 -3.04 10.52 -28.41
C GLU A 225 -1.93 9.93 -27.53
N GLY A 226 -2.04 8.63 -27.20
CA GLY A 226 -1.07 7.89 -26.40
C GLY A 226 -1.57 7.34 -25.06
N THR A 227 -2.74 7.71 -24.56
CA THR A 227 -3.30 7.15 -23.32
C THR A 227 -3.89 5.75 -23.55
N MET A 228 -3.45 4.81 -22.72
CA MET A 228 -3.87 3.41 -22.77
C MET A 228 -5.34 3.28 -22.35
N ASN A 229 -6.23 3.02 -23.33
CA ASN A 229 -7.67 3.01 -23.12
C ASN A 229 -8.16 1.67 -22.51
N ALA A 230 -7.89 1.44 -21.24
CA ALA A 230 -8.46 0.33 -20.48
C ALA A 230 -10.01 0.38 -20.42
N ALA A 231 -10.58 1.58 -20.54
CA ALA A 231 -12.01 1.82 -20.58
C ALA A 231 -12.74 0.96 -21.62
N ASN A 232 -12.19 0.86 -22.82
CA ASN A 232 -12.84 0.11 -23.91
C ASN A 232 -12.93 -1.40 -23.64
N ILE A 233 -12.11 -1.92 -22.74
CA ILE A 233 -12.10 -3.34 -22.36
C ILE A 233 -12.95 -3.56 -21.10
N LEU A 234 -12.86 -2.68 -20.11
CA LEU A 234 -13.62 -2.77 -18.86
C LEU A 234 -15.10 -2.44 -19.04
N LYS A 235 -15.44 -1.40 -19.83
CA LYS A 235 -16.84 -0.98 -20.07
C LYS A 235 -17.75 -2.12 -20.55
N PRO A 236 -17.37 -2.96 -21.55
CA PRO A 236 -18.20 -4.09 -21.96
C PRO A 236 -18.40 -5.13 -20.85
N ALA A 237 -17.34 -5.49 -20.11
CA ALA A 237 -17.42 -6.46 -19.03
C ALA A 237 -18.31 -5.96 -17.87
N LEU A 238 -18.16 -4.69 -17.47
CA LEU A 238 -19.02 -4.03 -16.49
C LEU A 238 -20.47 -3.92 -16.99
N SER A 239 -20.65 -3.55 -18.27
CA SER A 239 -21.99 -3.37 -18.85
C SER A 239 -22.77 -4.67 -18.92
N ARG A 240 -22.11 -5.79 -19.16
CA ARG A 240 -22.73 -7.13 -19.16
C ARG A 240 -22.88 -7.72 -17.76
N GLY A 241 -22.24 -7.10 -16.74
CA GLY A 241 -22.23 -7.60 -15.35
C GLY A 241 -21.40 -8.88 -15.19
N GLU A 242 -20.39 -9.06 -16.04
CA GLU A 242 -19.50 -10.22 -16.02
C GLU A 242 -18.51 -10.16 -14.86
N ILE A 243 -18.18 -8.95 -14.39
CA ILE A 243 -17.29 -8.69 -13.27
C ILE A 243 -17.96 -7.75 -12.26
N GLN A 244 -17.56 -7.84 -11.00
CA GLN A 244 -17.90 -6.89 -9.93
C GLN A 244 -16.68 -6.05 -9.57
N VAL A 245 -16.90 -4.74 -9.42
CA VAL A 245 -15.84 -3.77 -9.13
C VAL A 245 -16.27 -2.84 -8.00
N ILE A 246 -15.34 -2.56 -7.09
CA ILE A 246 -15.41 -1.44 -6.16
C ILE A 246 -14.43 -0.40 -6.68
N GLY A 247 -14.92 0.75 -7.11
CA GLY A 247 -14.06 1.87 -7.54
C GLY A 247 -13.84 2.85 -6.40
N ALA A 248 -12.68 3.50 -6.36
CA ALA A 248 -12.43 4.67 -5.51
C ALA A 248 -11.98 5.84 -6.38
N THR A 249 -12.44 7.05 -6.07
CA THR A 249 -12.12 8.27 -6.84
C THR A 249 -12.45 9.54 -6.04
N THR A 250 -12.09 10.71 -6.56
CA THR A 250 -12.51 12.00 -6.02
C THR A 250 -13.84 12.46 -6.56
N PHE A 251 -14.46 13.51 -5.94
CA PHE A 251 -15.72 14.08 -6.42
C PHE A 251 -15.62 14.66 -7.83
N ASN A 252 -14.53 15.35 -8.12
CA ASN A 252 -14.32 15.98 -9.42
C ASN A 252 -14.13 14.94 -10.52
N GLU A 253 -13.32 13.93 -10.26
CA GLU A 253 -13.02 12.84 -11.19
C GLU A 253 -14.25 11.98 -11.48
N TYR A 254 -15.07 11.71 -10.45
CA TYR A 254 -16.33 10.99 -10.62
C TYR A 254 -17.26 11.71 -11.59
N ARG A 255 -17.47 13.03 -11.40
CA ARG A 255 -18.32 13.85 -12.26
C ARG A 255 -17.80 13.93 -13.69
N ASN A 256 -16.49 14.03 -13.85
CA ASN A 256 -15.88 14.21 -15.16
C ASN A 256 -15.82 12.91 -15.98
N ASN A 257 -15.56 11.78 -15.35
CA ASN A 257 -15.19 10.54 -16.03
C ASN A 257 -16.27 9.45 -15.95
N ILE A 258 -17.05 9.40 -14.84
CA ILE A 258 -18.04 8.33 -14.62
C ILE A 258 -19.45 8.81 -14.86
N GLU A 259 -19.84 9.95 -14.29
CA GLU A 259 -21.22 10.47 -14.36
C GLU A 259 -21.59 10.90 -15.77
N LYS A 260 -20.63 11.40 -16.56
CA LYS A 260 -20.85 11.79 -17.98
C LYS A 260 -20.97 10.58 -18.92
N ASP A 261 -20.51 9.41 -18.51
CA ASP A 261 -20.61 8.19 -19.31
C ASP A 261 -21.85 7.39 -18.93
N ALA A 262 -22.88 7.42 -19.79
CA ALA A 262 -24.14 6.76 -19.53
C ALA A 262 -24.05 5.23 -19.32
N ALA A 263 -23.01 4.56 -19.84
CA ALA A 263 -22.80 3.13 -19.64
C ALA A 263 -22.29 2.84 -18.23
N LEU A 264 -21.41 3.68 -17.71
CA LEU A 264 -20.82 3.55 -16.38
C LEU A 264 -21.76 4.05 -15.29
N GLU A 265 -22.43 5.19 -15.50
CA GLU A 265 -23.42 5.74 -14.57
C GLU A 265 -24.52 4.73 -14.22
N ARG A 266 -24.94 3.91 -15.20
CA ARG A 266 -25.92 2.84 -15.00
C ARG A 266 -25.37 1.63 -14.23
N ARG A 267 -24.05 1.53 -14.01
CA ARG A 267 -23.40 0.38 -13.38
C ARG A 267 -22.80 0.71 -12.03
N PHE A 268 -22.26 1.91 -11.88
CA PHE A 268 -21.73 2.37 -10.61
C PHE A 268 -22.81 3.02 -9.74
N GLN A 269 -22.68 2.81 -8.43
CA GLN A 269 -23.49 3.47 -7.42
C GLN A 269 -22.56 4.24 -6.48
N PRO A 270 -22.71 5.58 -6.40
CA PRO A 270 -21.84 6.38 -5.52
C PRO A 270 -22.07 6.07 -4.05
N VAL A 271 -20.97 5.99 -3.31
CA VAL A 271 -20.89 5.95 -1.85
C VAL A 271 -20.00 7.12 -1.43
N LYS A 272 -20.61 8.13 -0.81
CA LYS A 272 -19.88 9.30 -0.35
C LYS A 272 -19.07 8.95 0.88
N VAL A 273 -17.77 9.23 0.83
CA VAL A 273 -16.84 9.08 1.93
C VAL A 273 -16.42 10.48 2.38
N GLU A 274 -16.99 10.91 3.48
CA GLU A 274 -16.70 12.24 4.04
C GLU A 274 -15.46 12.21 4.93
N GLU A 275 -14.84 13.40 5.08
CA GLU A 275 -13.79 13.60 6.06
C GLU A 275 -14.37 13.32 7.46
N PRO A 276 -13.71 12.46 8.28
CA PRO A 276 -14.17 12.17 9.64
C PRO A 276 -14.02 13.42 10.54
N SER A 277 -14.85 13.49 11.57
CA SER A 277 -14.71 14.53 12.60
C SER A 277 -13.43 14.32 13.42
N ILE A 278 -13.03 15.37 14.17
CA ILE A 278 -11.89 15.28 15.11
C ILE A 278 -12.09 14.12 16.09
N ASN A 279 -13.31 13.93 16.61
CA ASN A 279 -13.59 12.85 17.56
C ASN A 279 -13.51 11.48 16.90
N ASP A 280 -14.12 11.32 15.71
CA ASP A 280 -14.04 10.04 14.98
C ASP A 280 -12.58 9.72 14.62
N THR A 281 -11.80 10.73 14.21
CA THR A 281 -10.37 10.57 13.92
C THR A 281 -9.57 10.19 15.15
N TYR A 282 -9.88 10.79 16.31
CA TYR A 282 -9.27 10.42 17.58
C TYR A 282 -9.52 8.94 17.91
N ASP A 283 -10.77 8.48 17.79
CA ASP A 283 -11.12 7.08 18.02
C ASP A 283 -10.42 6.13 17.04
N MET A 284 -10.29 6.55 15.76
CA MET A 284 -9.53 5.81 14.76
C MET A 284 -8.05 5.69 15.15
N LEU A 285 -7.41 6.80 15.51
CA LEU A 285 -6.00 6.80 15.90
C LEU A 285 -5.74 6.01 17.19
N LEU A 286 -6.64 6.06 18.17
CA LEU A 286 -6.55 5.21 19.36
C LEU A 286 -6.55 3.72 19.00
N GLY A 287 -7.34 3.34 18.02
CA GLY A 287 -7.41 1.95 17.59
C GLY A 287 -6.18 1.44 16.86
N ILE A 288 -5.47 2.32 16.15
CA ILE A 288 -4.24 1.98 15.42
C ILE A 288 -2.96 2.33 16.16
N LYS A 289 -3.04 3.11 17.25
CA LYS A 289 -1.92 3.59 18.06
C LYS A 289 -0.91 2.49 18.36
N LYS A 290 -1.40 1.31 18.77
CA LYS A 290 -0.56 0.20 19.18
C LYS A 290 0.37 -0.29 18.07
N TYR A 291 -0.07 -0.25 16.80
CA TYR A 291 0.79 -0.65 15.67
C TYR A 291 1.98 0.28 15.53
N TYR A 292 1.78 1.59 15.72
CA TYR A 292 2.86 2.59 15.69
C TYR A 292 3.77 2.48 16.91
N GLU A 293 3.21 2.24 18.11
CA GLU A 293 3.99 1.98 19.33
C GLU A 293 4.90 0.76 19.18
N ASP A 294 4.37 -0.33 18.61
CA ASP A 294 5.10 -1.59 18.40
C ASP A 294 6.16 -1.44 17.29
N TYR A 295 5.86 -0.71 16.22
CA TYR A 295 6.78 -0.48 15.11
C TYR A 295 7.95 0.42 15.49
N HIS A 296 7.66 1.60 16.06
CA HIS A 296 8.66 2.59 16.43
C HIS A 296 9.29 2.36 17.81
N LYS A 297 8.81 1.38 18.58
CA LYS A 297 9.27 1.14 19.96
C LYS A 297 9.15 2.38 20.85
N VAL A 298 8.05 3.10 20.74
CA VAL A 298 7.73 4.31 21.51
C VAL A 298 6.44 4.11 22.31
N LYS A 299 6.20 5.00 23.26
CA LYS A 299 4.91 5.11 23.95
C LYS A 299 4.21 6.40 23.56
N ILE A 300 2.91 6.29 23.26
CA ILE A 300 2.07 7.40 22.84
C ILE A 300 0.95 7.54 23.87
N SER A 301 0.85 8.69 24.52
CA SER A 301 -0.28 8.95 25.43
C SER A 301 -1.55 9.28 24.65
N ASP A 302 -2.72 8.99 25.23
CA ASP A 302 -4.00 9.29 24.60
C ASP A 302 -4.19 10.80 24.40
N ASP A 303 -3.70 11.61 25.34
CA ASP A 303 -3.69 13.08 25.22
C ASP A 303 -2.87 13.54 24.01
N LEU A 304 -1.75 12.87 23.72
CA LEU A 304 -0.91 13.20 22.57
C LEU A 304 -1.62 12.85 21.25
N VAL A 305 -2.34 11.72 21.21
CA VAL A 305 -3.18 11.36 20.04
C VAL A 305 -4.21 12.45 19.76
N TYR A 306 -4.92 12.92 20.81
CA TYR A 306 -5.87 14.03 20.67
C TYR A 306 -5.20 15.30 20.17
N ARG A 307 -3.99 15.61 20.69
CA ARG A 307 -3.18 16.73 20.24
C ARG A 307 -2.77 16.60 18.77
N ALA A 308 -2.33 15.42 18.37
CA ALA A 308 -1.95 15.17 16.97
C ALA A 308 -3.12 15.45 16.01
N VAL A 309 -4.33 14.96 16.33
CA VAL A 309 -5.54 15.25 15.53
C VAL A 309 -5.88 16.73 15.51
N THR A 310 -5.87 17.38 16.68
CA THR A 310 -6.23 18.81 16.79
C THR A 310 -5.22 19.71 16.09
N LEU A 311 -3.93 19.41 16.21
CA LEU A 311 -2.86 20.19 15.59
C LEU A 311 -2.82 19.97 14.08
N SER A 312 -3.03 18.73 13.59
CA SER A 312 -3.11 18.45 12.16
C SER A 312 -4.27 19.18 11.49
N GLU A 313 -5.46 19.17 12.14
CA GLU A 313 -6.63 19.89 11.63
C GLU A 313 -6.41 21.41 11.58
N ARG A 314 -5.63 21.93 12.51
CA ARG A 314 -5.38 23.37 12.64
C ARG A 314 -4.32 23.90 11.69
N TYR A 315 -3.22 23.16 11.53
CA TYR A 315 -2.02 23.66 10.85
C TYR A 315 -1.81 23.06 9.47
N ILE A 316 -2.40 21.88 9.19
CA ILE A 316 -2.28 21.18 7.90
C ILE A 316 -3.61 21.34 7.17
N THR A 317 -3.66 22.29 6.21
CA THR A 317 -4.90 22.67 5.51
C THR A 317 -5.01 22.11 4.10
N ASP A 318 -3.94 21.55 3.56
CA ASP A 318 -3.82 21.00 2.22
C ASP A 318 -4.14 19.51 2.14
N ARG A 319 -4.35 18.85 3.28
CA ARG A 319 -4.68 17.44 3.41
C ARG A 319 -5.91 17.22 4.29
N PHE A 320 -6.48 16.02 4.25
CA PHE A 320 -7.71 15.65 4.96
C PHE A 320 -7.46 14.65 6.09
N LEU A 321 -8.34 14.66 7.08
CA LEU A 321 -8.37 13.63 8.12
C LEU A 321 -8.91 12.30 7.53
N PRO A 322 -8.47 11.13 8.02
CA PRO A 322 -7.52 10.93 9.13
C PRO A 322 -6.05 10.96 8.71
N ASP A 323 -5.74 10.91 7.40
CA ASP A 323 -4.41 10.73 6.83
C ASP A 323 -3.38 11.73 7.38
N LYS A 324 -3.68 13.04 7.35
CA LYS A 324 -2.80 14.08 7.89
C LYS A 324 -2.46 13.91 9.38
N ALA A 325 -3.36 13.32 10.17
CA ALA A 325 -3.14 13.09 11.59
C ALA A 325 -2.33 11.81 11.84
N ILE A 326 -2.53 10.80 11.00
CA ILE A 326 -1.76 9.55 11.00
C ILE A 326 -0.31 9.85 10.63
N ASP A 327 -0.08 10.54 9.51
CA ASP A 327 1.25 10.93 9.05
C ASP A 327 1.98 11.79 10.10
N LEU A 328 1.28 12.74 10.70
CA LEU A 328 1.85 13.58 11.76
C LEU A 328 2.29 12.76 12.98
N LEU A 329 1.49 11.77 13.37
CA LEU A 329 1.79 10.88 14.49
C LEU A 329 2.98 9.96 14.17
N ASP A 330 3.01 9.38 12.98
CA ASP A 330 4.09 8.50 12.50
C ASP A 330 5.44 9.23 12.47
N GLU A 331 5.46 10.42 11.87
CA GLU A 331 6.69 11.21 11.81
C GLU A 331 7.11 11.74 13.18
N ALA A 332 6.16 12.04 14.09
CA ALA A 332 6.47 12.41 15.46
C ALA A 332 7.10 11.24 16.24
N CYS A 333 6.65 10.01 16.01
CA CYS A 333 7.27 8.80 16.57
C CYS A 333 8.72 8.65 16.06
N THR A 334 8.96 8.89 14.79
CA THR A 334 10.30 8.91 14.20
C THR A 334 11.18 10.00 14.83
N CYS A 335 10.65 11.21 15.04
CA CYS A 335 11.34 12.30 15.73
C CYS A 335 11.70 11.93 17.17
N ALA A 336 10.82 11.22 17.89
CA ALA A 336 11.09 10.74 19.24
C ALA A 336 12.25 9.72 19.26
N ASN A 337 12.29 8.81 18.28
CA ASN A 337 13.38 7.86 18.13
C ASN A 337 14.72 8.55 17.84
N LEU A 338 14.74 9.50 16.91
CA LEU A 338 15.95 10.26 16.59
C LEU A 338 16.46 11.11 17.77
N ARG A 339 15.54 11.54 18.67
CA ARG A 339 15.90 12.23 19.89
C ARG A 339 16.55 11.31 20.92
N ASN A 340 16.11 10.07 21.03
CA ASN A 340 16.61 9.10 22.00
C ASN A 340 17.77 8.28 21.44
N LYS A 341 19.00 8.77 21.67
CA LYS A 341 20.22 8.09 21.25
C LYS A 341 20.37 6.68 21.86
N ALA A 342 19.76 6.43 23.03
CA ALA A 342 19.85 5.14 23.69
C ALA A 342 19.21 4.00 22.86
N ILE A 343 18.24 4.29 21.99
CA ILE A 343 17.65 3.31 21.06
C ILE A 343 18.69 2.90 20.03
N SER A 344 19.30 3.87 19.37
CA SER A 344 20.35 3.59 18.38
C SER A 344 21.55 2.84 19.00
N ASP A 345 21.91 3.20 20.24
CA ASP A 345 22.96 2.54 20.98
C ASP A 345 22.56 1.08 21.31
N TYR A 346 21.30 0.84 21.68
CA TYR A 346 20.79 -0.50 21.96
C TYR A 346 20.70 -1.36 20.69
N GLU A 347 20.23 -0.81 19.57
CA GLU A 347 20.19 -1.52 18.28
C GLU A 347 21.59 -1.89 17.79
N LEU A 348 22.55 -0.97 17.92
CA LEU A 348 23.96 -1.22 17.59
C LEU A 348 24.57 -2.29 18.50
N PHE A 349 24.18 -2.29 19.76
CA PHE A 349 24.56 -3.29 20.75
C PHE A 349 24.01 -4.67 20.38
N LEU A 350 22.70 -4.78 20.04
CA LEU A 350 22.09 -6.04 19.60
C LEU A 350 22.78 -6.59 18.34
N LYS A 351 23.02 -5.73 17.35
CA LYS A 351 23.69 -6.13 16.11
C LYS A 351 25.08 -6.69 16.36
N LYS A 352 25.88 -6.02 17.20
CA LYS A 352 27.21 -6.52 17.58
C LYS A 352 27.14 -7.84 18.36
N ARG A 353 26.16 -7.96 19.26
CA ARG A 353 25.96 -9.22 19.99
C ARG A 353 25.61 -10.37 19.06
N ASP A 354 24.74 -10.14 18.08
CA ASP A 354 24.35 -11.16 17.11
C ASP A 354 25.51 -11.52 16.16
N GLU A 355 26.35 -10.55 15.78
CA GLU A 355 27.61 -10.78 15.06
C GLU A 355 28.57 -11.68 15.87
N LEU A 356 28.76 -11.37 17.16
CA LEU A 356 29.62 -12.18 18.05
C LEU A 356 29.05 -13.59 18.28
N LYS A 357 27.73 -13.77 18.36
CA LYS A 357 27.09 -15.09 18.44
C LYS A 357 27.32 -15.92 17.17
N SER A 358 27.18 -15.30 16.01
CA SER A 358 27.47 -15.95 14.73
C SER A 358 28.95 -16.36 14.63
N GLU A 359 29.87 -15.51 15.12
CA GLU A 359 31.31 -15.80 15.18
C GLU A 359 31.61 -16.92 16.16
N GLU A 360 30.93 -16.97 17.32
CA GLU A 360 31.04 -18.10 18.27
C GLU A 360 30.61 -19.43 17.64
N GLU A 361 29.49 -19.45 16.91
CA GLU A 361 28.99 -20.65 16.19
C GLU A 361 29.98 -21.09 15.10
N GLU A 362 30.54 -20.17 14.33
CA GLU A 362 31.54 -20.47 13.32
C GLU A 362 32.85 -21.02 13.93
N LEU A 363 33.34 -20.39 14.98
CA LEU A 363 34.54 -20.84 15.66
C LEU A 363 34.36 -22.21 16.35
N THR A 364 33.15 -22.46 16.89
CA THR A 364 32.82 -23.75 17.48
C THR A 364 32.81 -24.85 16.42
N SER A 365 32.19 -24.59 15.26
CA SER A 365 32.21 -25.57 14.15
C SER A 365 33.59 -25.80 13.57
N LYS A 366 34.47 -24.77 13.52
CA LYS A 366 35.88 -24.89 13.12
C LYS A 366 36.69 -25.69 14.15
N ALA A 367 36.42 -25.49 15.45
CA ALA A 367 37.09 -26.25 16.51
C ALA A 367 36.80 -27.76 16.46
N GLU A 368 35.59 -28.14 16.00
CA GLU A 368 35.18 -29.55 15.81
C GLU A 368 35.78 -30.18 14.56
N THR A 369 36.06 -29.39 13.51
CA THR A 369 36.55 -29.90 12.21
C THR A 369 38.09 -29.87 12.09
N THR A 370 38.82 -29.09 12.91
CA THR A 370 40.27 -28.93 12.83
C THR A 370 40.99 -30.05 13.54
N THR A 371 41.86 -30.74 12.80
CA THR A 371 42.66 -31.91 13.30
C THR A 371 44.08 -31.57 13.70
N GLU A 372 44.59 -30.38 13.37
CA GLU A 372 45.96 -29.94 13.73
C GLU A 372 46.00 -29.25 15.11
N ASP A 373 46.81 -29.75 16.03
CA ASP A 373 46.87 -29.26 17.42
C ASP A 373 47.24 -27.76 17.54
N ALA A 374 48.13 -27.25 16.67
CA ALA A 374 48.56 -25.85 16.71
C ALA A 374 47.48 -24.83 16.20
N GLU A 375 46.68 -25.23 15.23
CA GLU A 375 45.55 -24.43 14.74
C GLU A 375 44.35 -24.50 15.70
N ARG A 376 44.13 -25.64 16.30
CA ARG A 376 43.10 -25.88 17.30
C ARG A 376 43.28 -25.01 18.55
N ASP A 377 44.53 -24.88 19.04
CA ASP A 377 44.83 -23.98 20.16
C ASP A 377 44.55 -22.49 19.85
N LYS A 378 44.73 -22.05 18.61
CA LYS A 378 44.35 -20.69 18.19
C LYS A 378 42.86 -20.51 18.21
N VAL A 379 42.10 -21.44 17.59
CA VAL A 379 40.64 -21.38 17.54
C VAL A 379 40.05 -21.38 18.96
N TYR A 380 40.58 -22.16 19.90
CA TYR A 380 40.11 -22.14 21.29
C TYR A 380 40.44 -20.81 22.01
N LYS A 381 41.54 -20.14 21.69
CA LYS A 381 41.84 -18.80 22.23
C LYS A 381 40.87 -17.76 21.70
N ASP A 382 40.60 -17.77 20.40
CA ASP A 382 39.67 -16.86 19.77
C ASP A 382 38.26 -17.08 20.32
N LEU A 383 37.83 -18.34 20.46
CA LEU A 383 36.57 -18.71 21.07
C LEU A 383 36.45 -18.27 22.54
N ALA A 384 37.52 -18.34 23.31
CA ALA A 384 37.56 -17.86 24.69
C ALA A 384 37.44 -16.32 24.75
N THR A 385 38.05 -15.58 23.80
CA THR A 385 37.92 -14.12 23.72
C THR A 385 36.48 -13.70 23.35
N VAL A 386 35.90 -14.33 22.33
CA VAL A 386 34.52 -14.06 21.91
C VAL A 386 33.52 -14.36 23.04
N LYS A 387 33.71 -15.49 23.77
CA LYS A 387 32.86 -15.82 24.94
C LYS A 387 33.00 -14.80 26.06
N THR A 388 34.21 -14.31 26.32
CA THR A 388 34.44 -13.30 27.35
C THR A 388 33.79 -11.97 26.98
N GLU A 389 33.83 -11.58 25.69
CA GLU A 389 33.13 -10.43 25.19
C GLU A 389 31.63 -10.59 25.31
N LEU A 390 31.05 -11.73 24.89
CA LEU A 390 29.60 -12.00 25.03
C LEU A 390 29.13 -11.91 26.49
N LEU A 391 29.88 -12.43 27.45
CA LEU A 391 29.58 -12.30 28.88
C LEU A 391 29.56 -10.83 29.34
N SER A 392 30.44 -9.98 28.76
CA SER A 392 30.46 -8.55 29.07
C SER A 392 29.25 -7.80 28.49
N TYR A 393 28.64 -8.36 27.43
CA TYR A 393 27.43 -7.85 26.83
C TYR A 393 26.16 -8.19 27.64
N ASP A 394 26.06 -9.42 28.15
CA ASP A 394 24.88 -9.83 28.94
C ASP A 394 24.62 -8.92 30.16
N GLY A 395 25.68 -8.44 30.81
CA GLY A 395 25.55 -7.53 31.96
C GLY A 395 25.13 -6.10 31.63
N LYS A 396 25.18 -5.68 30.34
CA LYS A 396 24.81 -4.32 29.89
C LYS A 396 23.48 -4.27 29.17
N GLU A 397 22.93 -5.42 28.78
CA GLU A 397 21.70 -5.51 28.00
C GLU A 397 20.51 -4.92 28.76
N ASP A 398 20.31 -5.27 30.02
CA ASP A 398 19.18 -4.81 30.83
C ASP A 398 19.21 -3.29 31.06
N GLU A 399 20.38 -2.71 31.29
CA GLU A 399 20.54 -1.27 31.49
C GLU A 399 20.25 -0.46 30.21
N LEU A 400 20.74 -0.94 29.06
CA LEU A 400 20.49 -0.31 27.76
C LEU A 400 19.03 -0.47 27.32
N LYS A 401 18.45 -1.64 27.56
CA LYS A 401 17.04 -1.93 27.29
C LYS A 401 16.12 -1.07 28.13
N GLU A 402 16.42 -0.86 29.41
CA GLU A 402 15.65 0.02 30.27
C GLU A 402 15.71 1.48 29.78
N LYS A 403 16.89 1.99 29.42
CA LYS A 403 17.07 3.32 28.85
C LYS A 403 16.38 3.48 27.50
N ALA A 404 16.39 2.47 26.66
CA ALA A 404 15.71 2.46 25.37
C ALA A 404 14.19 2.34 25.50
N SER A 405 13.68 1.66 26.54
CA SER A 405 12.23 1.46 26.76
C SER A 405 11.47 2.72 27.18
N HIS A 406 12.16 3.76 27.69
CA HIS A 406 11.57 5.03 28.11
C HIS A 406 11.63 6.05 26.97
N ASN A 407 10.94 5.75 25.87
CA ASN A 407 10.84 6.65 24.71
C ASN A 407 9.40 7.13 24.52
N ASP A 408 9.01 8.14 25.29
CA ASP A 408 7.71 8.75 25.14
C ASP A 408 7.74 9.82 24.03
N VAL A 409 6.74 9.77 23.14
CA VAL A 409 6.49 10.83 22.17
C VAL A 409 5.96 12.06 22.89
N LYS A 410 6.51 13.24 22.59
CA LYS A 410 6.16 14.50 23.25
C LYS A 410 5.47 15.46 22.28
N GLU A 411 4.73 16.43 22.83
CA GLU A 411 4.11 17.48 22.03
C GLU A 411 5.14 18.31 21.23
N GLU A 412 6.38 18.41 21.73
CA GLU A 412 7.49 19.04 21.01
C GLU A 412 7.85 18.31 19.70
N ASP A 413 7.70 16.99 19.67
CA ASP A 413 7.99 16.19 18.47
C ASP A 413 6.93 16.44 17.40
N LEU A 414 5.63 16.52 17.77
CA LEU A 414 4.55 16.96 16.88
C LEU A 414 4.80 18.39 16.36
N ALA A 415 5.20 19.31 17.22
CA ALA A 415 5.45 20.68 16.83
C ALA A 415 6.65 20.83 15.88
N LYS A 416 7.69 19.98 16.02
CA LYS A 416 8.82 19.93 15.08
C LYS A 416 8.38 19.49 13.70
N VAL A 417 7.56 18.44 13.61
CA VAL A 417 7.03 17.94 12.33
C VAL A 417 6.18 19.02 11.65
N ILE A 418 5.28 19.67 12.39
CA ILE A 418 4.48 20.78 11.88
C ILE A 418 5.37 21.91 11.37
N ASN A 419 6.44 22.23 12.09
CA ASN A 419 7.40 23.25 11.64
C ASN A 419 8.08 22.84 10.34
N LEU A 420 8.46 21.56 10.18
CA LEU A 420 9.08 21.05 8.95
C LEU A 420 8.11 21.16 7.75
N TRP A 421 6.83 20.83 7.93
CA TRP A 421 5.86 20.83 6.85
C TRP A 421 5.32 22.21 6.50
N THR A 422 5.08 23.06 7.51
CA THR A 422 4.37 24.33 7.34
C THR A 422 5.25 25.56 7.49
N GLY A 423 6.49 25.40 8.00
CA GLY A 423 7.37 26.51 8.35
C GLY A 423 6.96 27.29 9.60
N ILE A 424 5.91 26.86 10.32
CA ILE A 424 5.42 27.55 11.53
C ILE A 424 6.35 27.24 12.70
N PRO A 425 6.92 28.25 13.39
CA PRO A 425 7.85 28.02 14.49
C PRO A 425 7.25 27.17 15.62
N VAL A 426 8.03 26.23 16.15
CA VAL A 426 7.65 25.32 17.25
C VAL A 426 7.03 26.05 18.42
N THR A 427 7.60 27.22 18.82
CA THR A 427 7.09 28.03 19.89
C THR A 427 5.65 28.53 19.67
N LYS A 428 5.28 28.81 18.41
CA LYS A 428 3.91 29.19 18.05
C LYS A 428 2.93 28.01 18.09
N VAL A 429 3.39 26.80 17.79
CA VAL A 429 2.58 25.58 17.87
C VAL A 429 2.32 25.22 19.33
N MET A 430 3.35 25.34 20.17
CA MET A 430 3.29 24.98 21.60
C MET A 430 2.54 26.04 22.47
N GLU A 431 2.45 27.28 22.02
CA GLU A 431 1.71 28.30 22.73
C GLU A 431 0.21 28.00 22.78
N GLY A 432 -0.31 27.67 23.94
CA GLY A 432 -1.73 27.39 24.12
C GLY A 432 -2.61 28.57 23.67
N ASP A 433 -3.70 28.27 22.93
CA ASP A 433 -4.63 29.29 22.42
C ASP A 433 -5.14 30.26 23.46
N ILE A 434 -5.34 29.79 24.67
CA ILE A 434 -5.83 30.62 25.79
C ILE A 434 -4.83 31.72 26.16
N LYS A 435 -3.52 31.40 26.22
CA LYS A 435 -2.48 32.40 26.50
C LYS A 435 -2.34 33.40 25.36
N ARG A 436 -2.41 32.96 24.12
CA ARG A 436 -2.36 33.85 22.93
C ARG A 436 -3.56 34.74 22.84
N LEU A 437 -4.77 34.26 23.17
CA LEU A 437 -6.01 35.03 23.18
C LEU A 437 -6.06 35.98 24.36
N ALA A 438 -5.49 35.63 25.52
CA ALA A 438 -5.41 36.52 26.68
C ALA A 438 -4.58 37.80 26.39
N GLY A 439 -3.41 37.65 25.74
CA GLY A 439 -2.54 38.74 25.39
C GLY A 439 -2.82 39.41 24.04
N LEU A 440 -3.89 39.02 23.32
CA LEU A 440 -4.17 39.54 21.97
C LEU A 440 -4.53 41.03 21.98
N GLU A 441 -5.30 41.46 22.97
CA GLU A 441 -5.74 42.83 23.15
C GLU A 441 -4.56 43.79 23.38
N ASP A 442 -3.68 43.47 24.33
CA ASP A 442 -2.49 44.23 24.63
C ASP A 442 -1.54 44.38 23.44
N ARG A 443 -1.35 43.28 22.72
CA ARG A 443 -0.52 43.27 21.51
C ARG A 443 -1.09 44.14 20.39
N LEU A 444 -2.40 44.12 20.18
CA LEU A 444 -3.03 44.97 19.16
C LEU A 444 -2.98 46.45 19.57
N LYS A 445 -3.29 46.78 20.84
CA LYS A 445 -3.22 48.13 21.37
C LYS A 445 -1.78 48.69 21.38
N ALA A 446 -0.78 47.84 21.49
CA ALA A 446 0.62 48.27 21.39
C ALA A 446 1.01 48.77 19.98
N HIS A 447 0.33 48.30 18.94
CA HIS A 447 0.61 48.66 17.54
C HIS A 447 -0.40 49.65 16.95
N LEU A 448 -1.62 49.70 17.49
CA LEU A 448 -2.71 50.57 17.03
C LEU A 448 -3.05 51.59 18.12
N ILE A 449 -2.70 52.84 17.88
CA ILE A 449 -2.94 53.92 18.81
C ILE A 449 -4.24 54.64 18.45
N GLY A 450 -5.15 54.82 19.42
CA GLY A 450 -6.35 55.63 19.28
C GLY A 450 -7.57 54.94 18.65
N GLN A 451 -7.59 53.60 18.55
CA GLN A 451 -8.73 52.81 18.09
C GLN A 451 -9.09 51.67 19.09
N ASP A 452 -9.00 51.98 20.38
CA ASP A 452 -9.15 50.96 21.44
C ASP A 452 -10.52 50.27 21.42
N GLU A 453 -11.62 51.01 21.20
CA GLU A 453 -12.96 50.44 21.13
C GLU A 453 -13.13 49.47 19.95
N ALA A 454 -12.56 49.79 18.80
CA ALA A 454 -12.59 48.91 17.62
C ALA A 454 -11.76 47.66 17.87
N VAL A 455 -10.58 47.76 18.50
CA VAL A 455 -9.74 46.64 18.90
C VAL A 455 -10.47 45.70 19.87
N ASP A 456 -11.13 46.27 20.89
CA ASP A 456 -11.87 45.52 21.90
C ASP A 456 -13.02 44.71 21.27
N LEU A 457 -13.77 45.31 20.35
CA LEU A 457 -14.85 44.62 19.60
C LEU A 457 -14.30 43.47 18.75
N VAL A 458 -13.21 43.68 18.04
CA VAL A 458 -12.56 42.65 17.22
C VAL A 458 -12.04 41.53 18.09
N VAL A 459 -11.31 41.84 19.16
CA VAL A 459 -10.78 40.84 20.10
C VAL A 459 -11.89 40.06 20.77
N ALA A 460 -12.95 40.69 21.21
CA ALA A 460 -14.12 40.04 21.80
C ALA A 460 -14.81 39.07 20.81
N ALA A 461 -14.90 39.46 19.54
CA ALA A 461 -15.48 38.58 18.50
C ALA A 461 -14.58 37.40 18.17
N ILE A 462 -13.25 37.59 18.11
CA ILE A 462 -12.25 36.54 17.94
C ILE A 462 -12.28 35.58 19.13
N LYS A 463 -12.26 36.10 20.37
CA LYS A 463 -12.36 35.27 21.57
C LYS A 463 -13.64 34.46 21.59
N ARG A 464 -14.82 35.02 21.25
CA ARG A 464 -16.10 34.30 21.15
C ARG A 464 -16.08 33.23 20.10
N ASN A 465 -15.54 33.49 18.90
CA ASN A 465 -15.48 32.52 17.82
C ASN A 465 -14.57 31.33 18.14
N ARG A 466 -13.51 31.55 18.90
CA ARG A 466 -12.57 30.51 19.35
C ARG A 466 -13.11 29.65 20.50
N VAL A 467 -13.95 30.22 21.36
CA VAL A 467 -14.57 29.53 22.51
C VAL A 467 -15.89 28.85 22.14
N GLN A 468 -16.46 29.13 20.96
CA GLN A 468 -17.69 28.49 20.51
C GLN A 468 -17.49 26.99 20.28
N LEU A 469 -18.22 26.20 21.05
CA LEU A 469 -18.34 24.73 21.00
C LEU A 469 -19.18 24.22 19.80
N SER A 470 -19.31 25.01 18.74
CA SER A 470 -20.11 24.59 17.57
C SER A 470 -19.30 23.68 16.65
N VAL A 471 -19.96 22.61 16.18
CA VAL A 471 -19.42 21.57 15.28
C VAL A 471 -18.92 22.14 13.93
N GLN A 472 -19.40 23.31 13.52
CA GLN A 472 -18.93 24.02 12.32
C GLN A 472 -18.22 25.31 12.69
N ARG A 473 -16.91 25.35 12.56
CA ARG A 473 -16.11 26.56 12.70
C ARG A 473 -16.32 27.47 11.49
N ARG A 474 -17.10 28.54 11.67
CA ARG A 474 -17.20 29.58 10.64
C ARG A 474 -16.16 30.67 10.93
N PRO A 475 -15.43 31.19 9.93
CA PRO A 475 -14.53 32.31 10.12
C PRO A 475 -15.30 33.56 10.59
N ALA A 476 -14.70 34.33 11.49
CA ALA A 476 -15.26 35.60 11.89
C ALA A 476 -15.09 36.61 10.73
N SER A 477 -16.19 37.20 10.26
CA SER A 477 -16.17 38.19 9.21
C SER A 477 -16.38 39.58 9.85
N PHE A 478 -15.55 40.56 9.48
CA PHE A 478 -15.59 41.93 9.99
C PHE A 478 -15.77 42.90 8.84
N ILE A 479 -16.59 43.95 9.05
CA ILE A 479 -16.73 45.07 8.14
C ILE A 479 -16.35 46.33 8.92
N PHE A 480 -15.26 46.98 8.50
CA PHE A 480 -14.82 48.26 9.07
C PHE A 480 -15.44 49.39 8.26
N VAL A 481 -16.28 50.21 8.92
CA VAL A 481 -16.98 51.36 8.31
C VAL A 481 -16.53 52.64 8.95
N GLY A 482 -16.18 53.62 8.13
CA GLY A 482 -15.77 54.94 8.61
C GLY A 482 -15.37 55.88 7.47
N PRO A 483 -15.22 57.16 7.69
CA PRO A 483 -14.72 58.12 6.69
C PRO A 483 -13.29 57.78 6.25
N THR A 484 -12.80 58.44 5.22
CA THR A 484 -11.41 58.30 4.75
C THR A 484 -10.44 58.90 5.77
N GLY A 485 -9.32 58.20 6.04
CA GLY A 485 -8.26 58.68 6.93
C GLY A 485 -8.40 58.32 8.40
N VAL A 486 -9.42 57.56 8.82
CA VAL A 486 -9.61 57.13 10.24
C VAL A 486 -8.91 55.83 10.60
N GLY A 487 -8.09 55.27 9.72
CA GLY A 487 -7.32 54.02 10.03
C GLY A 487 -8.14 52.74 10.02
N LYS A 488 -9.01 52.56 9.00
CA LYS A 488 -9.80 51.34 8.83
C LYS A 488 -8.94 50.19 8.31
#